data_436b370b84365985f9cdce4ce6384f4e
#
_entry.id   436b370b84365985f9cdce4ce6384f4e
#
_cell.length_a   1.000
_cell.length_b   1.000
_cell.length_c   1.000
_cell.angle_alpha   90.00
_cell.angle_beta   90.00
_cell.angle_gamma   90.00
#
_symmetry.space_group_name_H-M   'P 1'
#
loop_
_entity.id
_entity.type
_entity.pdbx_description
1 polymer ?
#
loop_
_entity_poly.entity_id
_entity_poly.type
_entity_poly.pdbx_seq_one_letter_code
_entity_poly.pdbx_strand_id
1 'polypeptide(L)'
;MSPSTIVYRFGDVEFDPLSGRVFRGTACTQLSATQSAILAYLIAHRGEVISKDTLAEVAWRTQAVTDECVKQTLSRLRRSLSAPAPEADAQDRSLIETIPRSGYRFSAPVARADRSADGGTVGAGLTLSRAYLRGEAALHSLRRDRFDEAERAFLDVLHANPAHVNARVGMANLCALRFDASRIDAVWLVGEPPRGVQHARTAIERAPLSGDAWSALAFCQFLTGDIAEAAAAAEHSVDLEPDNWRHWLRLGYVSWGEKRIQAGRKMLRLYPAPFAYWLIATTLIGRGLLETALDVLRDGCAAQDSQVSRQSTFPAMGLHFLRGLVLGAQNRVEDAADAMTRELSSLDHGQVYGRECAASSWYALGAFRTRQRRHADAESAFANALTVAPAHLSTNAALGRRLPSVGGDDPRAVGVAMARAAALARAGRHGDAARIYGEAVRASSLPSAGWILAVEPLIVPAAHPDVWADTLAVIRQRSA
;
A
#
# COMPACT_ATOMS: atom_id res chain seq x y z
N MET A 1 -14.60 -21.86 -27.60
CA MET A 1 -15.91 -21.76 -26.90
C MET A 1 -15.77 -20.61 -25.90
N SER A 2 -16.51 -19.53 -26.09
CA SER A 2 -16.46 -18.37 -25.15
C SER A 2 -17.16 -18.77 -23.85
N PRO A 3 -16.59 -18.47 -22.69
CA PRO A 3 -17.20 -18.77 -21.40
C PRO A 3 -18.52 -18.01 -21.26
N SER A 4 -19.54 -18.70 -20.73
CA SER A 4 -20.83 -18.13 -20.36
C SER A 4 -20.67 -17.08 -19.29
N THR A 5 -20.98 -15.84 -19.59
CA THR A 5 -20.89 -14.72 -18.63
C THR A 5 -22.27 -14.43 -18.08
N ILE A 6 -22.45 -14.63 -16.77
CA ILE A 6 -23.69 -14.22 -16.10
C ILE A 6 -23.71 -12.71 -16.05
N VAL A 7 -24.74 -12.13 -16.66
CA VAL A 7 -25.02 -10.70 -16.59
C VAL A 7 -26.34 -10.44 -15.88
N TYR A 8 -26.40 -9.37 -15.15
CA TYR A 8 -27.63 -8.90 -14.51
C TYR A 8 -28.24 -7.79 -15.35
N ARG A 9 -29.52 -7.95 -15.73
CA ARG A 9 -30.28 -6.92 -16.45
C ARG A 9 -31.30 -6.30 -15.53
N PHE A 10 -31.34 -4.98 -15.49
CA PHE A 10 -32.30 -4.18 -14.74
C PHE A 10 -32.59 -2.88 -15.49
N GLY A 11 -33.82 -2.69 -15.88
CA GLY A 11 -34.20 -1.64 -16.83
C GLY A 11 -33.48 -1.84 -18.18
N ASP A 12 -32.82 -0.78 -18.64
CA ASP A 12 -31.98 -0.77 -19.85
C ASP A 12 -30.50 -1.01 -19.57
N VAL A 13 -30.16 -1.35 -18.33
CA VAL A 13 -28.78 -1.58 -17.86
C VAL A 13 -28.49 -3.08 -17.83
N GLU A 14 -27.32 -3.45 -18.37
CA GLU A 14 -26.73 -4.77 -18.24
C GLU A 14 -25.42 -4.66 -17.46
N PHE A 15 -25.30 -5.40 -16.36
CA PHE A 15 -24.11 -5.43 -15.51
C PHE A 15 -23.44 -6.81 -15.57
N ASP A 16 -22.18 -6.81 -15.95
CA ASP A 16 -21.29 -7.97 -15.90
C ASP A 16 -20.42 -7.89 -14.62
N PRO A 17 -20.72 -8.68 -13.59
CA PRO A 17 -19.98 -8.64 -12.33
C PRO A 17 -18.56 -9.21 -12.45
N LEU A 18 -18.26 -9.99 -13.48
CA LEU A 18 -16.95 -10.58 -13.70
C LEU A 18 -15.95 -9.55 -14.26
N SER A 19 -16.40 -8.76 -15.22
CA SER A 19 -15.56 -7.72 -15.81
C SER A 19 -15.70 -6.37 -15.07
N GLY A 20 -16.72 -6.21 -14.21
CA GLY A 20 -17.07 -4.95 -13.60
C GLY A 20 -17.64 -3.93 -14.60
N ARG A 21 -18.17 -4.38 -15.74
CA ARG A 21 -18.70 -3.51 -16.79
C ARG A 21 -20.20 -3.36 -16.71
N VAL A 22 -20.63 -2.15 -16.94
CA VAL A 22 -22.04 -1.79 -17.10
C VAL A 22 -22.26 -1.38 -18.54
N PHE A 23 -23.25 -1.96 -19.19
CA PHE A 23 -23.65 -1.64 -20.55
C PHE A 23 -25.05 -1.03 -20.54
N ARG A 24 -25.22 0.04 -21.33
CA ARG A 24 -26.51 0.67 -21.61
C ARG A 24 -26.59 0.95 -23.12
N GLY A 25 -27.32 0.13 -23.83
CA GLY A 25 -27.30 0.15 -25.30
C GLY A 25 -25.87 -0.11 -25.81
N THR A 26 -25.30 0.84 -26.55
CA THR A 26 -23.91 0.77 -27.06
C THR A 26 -22.87 1.37 -26.10
N ALA A 27 -23.29 2.07 -25.06
CA ALA A 27 -22.39 2.68 -24.08
C ALA A 27 -21.90 1.62 -23.07
N CYS A 28 -20.60 1.63 -22.78
CA CYS A 28 -19.95 0.78 -21.79
C CYS A 28 -19.23 1.63 -20.75
N THR A 29 -19.53 1.39 -19.48
CA THR A 29 -18.86 2.05 -18.36
C THR A 29 -18.14 1.01 -17.51
N GLN A 30 -16.85 1.22 -17.22
CA GLN A 30 -16.09 0.39 -16.29
C GLN A 30 -16.34 0.87 -14.87
N LEU A 31 -16.80 -0.03 -14.00
CA LEU A 31 -16.88 0.23 -12.57
C LEU A 31 -15.53 -0.09 -11.90
N SER A 32 -15.19 0.68 -10.85
CA SER A 32 -14.11 0.28 -9.95
C SER A 32 -14.45 -1.03 -9.23
N ALA A 33 -13.42 -1.70 -8.68
CA ALA A 33 -13.61 -2.94 -7.91
C ALA A 33 -14.59 -2.74 -6.75
N THR A 34 -14.50 -1.60 -6.06
CA THR A 34 -15.39 -1.19 -4.96
C THR A 34 -16.83 -0.99 -5.42
N GLN A 35 -17.04 -0.26 -6.52
CA GLN A 35 -18.37 -0.04 -7.09
C GLN A 35 -19.00 -1.35 -7.58
N SER A 36 -18.21 -2.19 -8.22
CA SER A 36 -18.66 -3.50 -8.71
C SER A 36 -19.07 -4.41 -7.54
N ALA A 37 -18.29 -4.44 -6.45
CA ALA A 37 -18.61 -5.22 -5.25
C ALA A 37 -19.91 -4.74 -4.59
N ILE A 38 -20.09 -3.42 -4.42
CA ILE A 38 -21.32 -2.83 -3.88
C ILE A 38 -22.52 -3.19 -4.76
N LEU A 39 -22.42 -3.01 -6.07
CA LEU A 39 -23.53 -3.29 -7.00
C LEU A 39 -23.90 -4.76 -6.99
N ALA A 40 -22.92 -5.65 -7.05
CA ALA A 40 -23.15 -7.10 -7.00
C ALA A 40 -23.84 -7.52 -5.70
N TYR A 41 -23.40 -6.96 -4.57
CA TYR A 41 -24.00 -7.25 -3.27
C TYR A 41 -25.42 -6.73 -3.16
N LEU A 42 -25.67 -5.50 -3.57
CA LEU A 42 -27.01 -4.90 -3.58
C LEU A 42 -27.98 -5.65 -4.48
N ILE A 43 -27.51 -6.14 -5.63
CA ILE A 43 -28.31 -6.99 -6.55
C ILE A 43 -28.64 -8.34 -5.90
N ALA A 44 -27.68 -8.97 -5.22
CA ALA A 44 -27.87 -10.24 -4.54
C ALA A 44 -28.89 -10.13 -3.39
N HIS A 45 -28.96 -8.98 -2.74
CA HIS A 45 -29.86 -8.64 -1.64
C HIS A 45 -30.96 -7.64 -2.06
N ARG A 46 -31.44 -7.76 -3.31
CA ARG A 46 -32.45 -6.84 -3.84
C ARG A 46 -33.72 -6.82 -2.99
N GLY A 47 -34.23 -5.61 -2.75
CA GLY A 47 -35.39 -5.38 -1.90
C GLY A 47 -35.08 -5.27 -0.42
N GLU A 48 -33.93 -5.73 0.05
CA GLU A 48 -33.47 -5.58 1.44
C GLU A 48 -32.82 -4.22 1.65
N VAL A 49 -32.93 -3.68 2.87
CA VAL A 49 -32.22 -2.47 3.28
C VAL A 49 -30.87 -2.86 3.85
N ILE A 50 -29.81 -2.49 3.14
CA ILE A 50 -28.43 -2.81 3.50
C ILE A 50 -27.83 -1.60 4.24
N SER A 51 -27.29 -1.84 5.43
CA SER A 51 -26.66 -0.79 6.24
C SER A 51 -25.39 -0.25 5.59
N LYS A 52 -24.98 0.97 5.95
CA LYS A 52 -23.70 1.55 5.50
C LYS A 52 -22.52 0.70 5.95
N ASP A 53 -22.57 0.18 7.17
CA ASP A 53 -21.49 -0.63 7.74
C ASP A 53 -21.32 -1.93 6.96
N THR A 54 -22.41 -2.59 6.58
CA THR A 54 -22.38 -3.79 5.72
C THR A 54 -21.80 -3.46 4.35
N LEU A 55 -22.18 -2.34 3.72
CA LEU A 55 -21.61 -1.93 2.43
C LEU A 55 -20.13 -1.56 2.57
N ALA A 56 -19.74 -0.94 3.67
CA ALA A 56 -18.35 -0.66 3.97
C ALA A 56 -17.54 -1.96 4.11
N GLU A 57 -18.05 -2.93 4.84
CA GLU A 57 -17.42 -4.25 5.01
C GLU A 57 -17.27 -4.98 3.68
N VAL A 58 -18.30 -5.01 2.85
CA VAL A 58 -18.30 -5.69 1.55
C VAL A 58 -17.32 -5.06 0.57
N ALA A 59 -17.31 -3.72 0.49
CA ALA A 59 -16.55 -3.01 -0.53
C ALA A 59 -15.11 -2.71 -0.13
N TRP A 60 -14.87 -2.46 1.16
CA TRP A 60 -13.54 -2.12 1.68
C TRP A 60 -13.01 -3.16 2.67
N ARG A 61 -13.85 -4.16 3.03
CA ARG A 61 -13.50 -5.24 3.98
C ARG A 61 -12.93 -4.76 5.31
N THR A 62 -13.25 -3.52 5.69
CA THR A 62 -12.87 -2.92 6.97
C THR A 62 -14.05 -2.11 7.50
N GLN A 63 -14.33 -2.21 8.80
CA GLN A 63 -15.38 -1.44 9.47
C GLN A 63 -15.04 0.04 9.68
N ALA A 64 -13.90 0.52 9.20
CA ALA A 64 -13.37 1.84 9.50
C ALA A 64 -13.44 2.84 8.33
N VAL A 65 -14.28 2.59 7.34
CA VAL A 65 -14.56 3.57 6.26
C VAL A 65 -15.53 4.62 6.78
N THR A 66 -15.25 5.90 6.49
CA THR A 66 -16.16 6.97 6.89
C THR A 66 -17.49 6.88 6.13
N ASP A 67 -18.58 7.24 6.79
CA ASP A 67 -19.92 7.37 6.17
C ASP A 67 -19.89 8.15 4.85
N GLU A 68 -19.01 9.15 4.78
CA GLU A 68 -18.86 10.00 3.61
C GLU A 68 -18.26 9.24 2.41
N CYS A 69 -17.29 8.37 2.64
CA CYS A 69 -16.70 7.54 1.60
C CYS A 69 -17.73 6.59 0.98
N VAL A 70 -18.58 5.97 1.80
CA VAL A 70 -19.68 5.09 1.34
C VAL A 70 -20.69 5.89 0.51
N LYS A 71 -21.11 7.07 0.98
CA LYS A 71 -22.05 7.96 0.27
C LYS A 71 -21.51 8.39 -1.09
N GLN A 72 -20.25 8.79 -1.15
CA GLN A 72 -19.62 9.26 -2.38
C GLN A 72 -19.45 8.12 -3.39
N THR A 73 -19.05 6.93 -2.95
CA THR A 73 -18.96 5.76 -3.83
C THR A 73 -20.33 5.40 -4.41
N LEU A 74 -21.39 5.42 -3.59
CA LEU A 74 -22.76 5.20 -4.06
C LEU A 74 -23.26 6.31 -4.99
N SER A 75 -22.88 7.56 -4.74
CA SER A 75 -23.20 8.68 -5.63
C SER A 75 -22.58 8.49 -7.02
N ARG A 76 -21.31 8.03 -7.08
CA ARG A 76 -20.63 7.71 -8.33
C ARG A 76 -21.24 6.50 -9.02
N LEU A 77 -21.52 5.44 -8.25
CA LEU A 77 -22.18 4.26 -8.77
C LEU A 77 -23.52 4.62 -9.41
N ARG A 78 -24.34 5.44 -8.75
CA ARG A 78 -25.59 5.97 -9.33
C ARG A 78 -25.34 6.71 -10.65
N ARG A 79 -24.31 7.57 -10.69
CA ARG A 79 -23.94 8.30 -11.91
C ARG A 79 -23.51 7.36 -13.03
N SER A 80 -22.74 6.31 -12.71
CA SER A 80 -22.34 5.29 -13.69
C SER A 80 -23.53 4.44 -14.19
N LEU A 81 -24.58 4.36 -13.39
CA LEU A 81 -25.82 3.66 -13.75
C LEU A 81 -26.87 4.56 -14.41
N SER A 82 -26.72 5.89 -14.38
CA SER A 82 -27.64 6.85 -14.99
C SER A 82 -27.31 7.10 -16.46
N ALA A 83 -28.32 7.41 -17.29
CA ALA A 83 -28.10 7.75 -18.70
C ALA A 83 -27.46 9.12 -18.88
N PRO A 84 -26.59 9.33 -19.87
CA PRO A 84 -26.25 10.67 -20.33
C PRO A 84 -27.39 11.18 -21.21
N ALA A 85 -28.39 11.85 -20.63
CA ALA A 85 -29.44 12.48 -21.41
C ALA A 85 -29.81 13.84 -20.82
N PRO A 86 -29.90 14.89 -21.67
CA PRO A 86 -30.25 16.25 -21.21
C PRO A 86 -31.74 16.45 -20.88
N GLU A 87 -32.62 15.53 -21.13
CA GLU A 87 -34.04 15.62 -20.82
C GLU A 87 -34.63 14.24 -20.54
N ALA A 88 -34.50 13.74 -19.31
CA ALA A 88 -35.29 12.61 -18.87
C ALA A 88 -36.19 13.03 -17.71
N ASP A 89 -37.46 12.74 -17.83
CA ASP A 89 -38.50 12.97 -16.85
C ASP A 89 -38.06 12.63 -15.41
N ALA A 90 -38.43 13.49 -14.47
CA ALA A 90 -38.18 13.40 -13.04
C ALA A 90 -38.80 12.14 -12.37
N GLN A 91 -39.09 11.10 -13.12
CA GLN A 91 -39.61 9.81 -12.69
C GLN A 91 -38.60 8.65 -12.82
N ASP A 92 -37.34 8.93 -13.12
CA ASP A 92 -36.31 7.87 -13.11
C ASP A 92 -36.06 7.44 -11.65
N ARG A 93 -36.79 6.42 -11.21
CA ARG A 93 -36.67 5.82 -9.88
C ARG A 93 -35.23 5.37 -9.72
N SER A 94 -34.48 6.05 -8.87
CA SER A 94 -33.10 5.69 -8.58
C SER A 94 -32.99 4.19 -8.31
N LEU A 95 -32.25 3.45 -9.13
CA LEU A 95 -32.03 2.00 -9.00
C LEU A 95 -31.54 1.62 -7.58
N ILE A 96 -30.84 2.55 -6.92
CA ILE A 96 -30.34 2.42 -5.55
C ILE A 96 -30.99 3.53 -4.72
N GLU A 97 -31.96 3.18 -3.90
CA GLU A 97 -32.67 4.09 -3.01
C GLU A 97 -31.86 4.33 -1.72
N THR A 98 -31.96 5.56 -1.18
CA THR A 98 -31.48 5.85 0.17
C THR A 98 -32.66 5.74 1.14
N ILE A 99 -32.54 4.86 2.14
CA ILE A 99 -33.52 4.74 3.22
C ILE A 99 -32.98 5.53 4.42
N PRO A 100 -33.60 6.66 4.78
CA PRO A 100 -33.11 7.52 5.83
C PRO A 100 -32.83 6.75 7.14
N ARG A 101 -31.67 6.99 7.73
CA ARG A 101 -31.16 6.38 8.98
C ARG A 101 -30.94 4.86 8.94
N SER A 102 -31.30 4.16 7.87
CA SER A 102 -31.25 2.69 7.79
C SER A 102 -30.21 2.17 6.79
N GLY A 103 -30.03 2.86 5.64
CA GLY A 103 -29.05 2.38 4.64
C GLY A 103 -29.51 2.59 3.21
N TYR A 104 -29.27 1.58 2.36
CA TYR A 104 -29.53 1.62 0.92
C TYR A 104 -30.25 0.36 0.47
N ARG A 105 -31.08 0.48 -0.57
CA ARG A 105 -31.86 -0.61 -1.13
C ARG A 105 -31.77 -0.60 -2.65
N PHE A 106 -31.58 -1.76 -3.26
CA PHE A 106 -31.72 -1.93 -4.70
C PHE A 106 -33.19 -2.28 -5.01
N SER A 107 -33.89 -1.40 -5.73
CA SER A 107 -35.34 -1.48 -5.91
C SER A 107 -35.77 -1.99 -7.28
N ALA A 108 -34.88 -2.04 -8.27
CA ALA A 108 -35.23 -2.48 -9.60
C ALA A 108 -35.42 -4.01 -9.70
N PRO A 109 -36.37 -4.48 -10.53
CA PRO A 109 -36.44 -5.89 -10.88
C PRO A 109 -35.18 -6.28 -11.66
N VAL A 110 -34.59 -7.41 -11.26
CA VAL A 110 -33.34 -7.92 -11.85
C VAL A 110 -33.66 -9.23 -12.57
N ALA A 111 -33.37 -9.24 -13.85
CA ALA A 111 -33.33 -10.49 -14.64
C ALA A 111 -31.88 -10.97 -14.75
N ARG A 112 -31.66 -12.24 -14.50
CA ARG A 112 -30.39 -12.91 -14.73
C ARG A 112 -30.38 -13.44 -16.15
N ALA A 113 -29.45 -12.99 -16.98
CA ALA A 113 -29.30 -13.46 -18.35
C ALA A 113 -27.96 -14.15 -18.54
N ASP A 114 -27.95 -15.23 -19.31
CA ASP A 114 -26.72 -15.86 -19.76
C ASP A 114 -26.37 -15.30 -21.15
N ARG A 115 -25.17 -14.81 -21.32
CA ARG A 115 -24.71 -14.21 -22.58
C ARG A 115 -24.29 -15.26 -23.62
N SER A 116 -24.35 -16.53 -23.31
CA SER A 116 -24.06 -17.60 -24.25
C SER A 116 -25.35 -18.30 -24.72
N ALA A 117 -25.46 -18.45 -26.00
CA ALA A 117 -26.57 -19.14 -26.69
C ALA A 117 -26.55 -20.67 -26.53
N ASP A 118 -25.69 -21.23 -25.67
CA ASP A 118 -25.61 -22.66 -25.38
C ASP A 118 -25.57 -22.94 -23.89
N GLY A 119 -26.45 -23.76 -23.38
CA GLY A 119 -26.78 -24.06 -21.99
C GLY A 119 -25.70 -24.67 -21.13
N GLY A 120 -24.57 -24.00 -21.01
CA GLY A 120 -23.40 -24.37 -20.24
C GLY A 120 -23.17 -23.50 -18.98
N THR A 121 -23.67 -24.00 -17.88
CA THR A 121 -23.21 -23.85 -16.49
C THR A 121 -23.24 -22.46 -15.82
N VAL A 122 -24.36 -22.17 -15.17
CA VAL A 122 -24.50 -21.23 -14.04
C VAL A 122 -23.39 -21.41 -12.96
N GLY A 123 -22.84 -22.62 -12.85
CA GLY A 123 -21.74 -22.94 -11.93
C GLY A 123 -20.40 -22.28 -12.27
N ALA A 124 -20.02 -22.16 -13.53
CA ALA A 124 -18.71 -21.65 -13.94
C ALA A 124 -18.53 -20.15 -13.62
N GLY A 125 -19.53 -19.30 -13.86
CA GLY A 125 -19.48 -17.88 -13.55
C GLY A 125 -19.40 -17.61 -12.04
N LEU A 126 -20.14 -18.35 -11.22
CA LEU A 126 -20.06 -18.28 -9.77
C LEU A 126 -18.69 -18.76 -9.25
N THR A 127 -18.12 -19.78 -9.89
CA THR A 127 -16.79 -20.31 -9.55
C THR A 127 -15.70 -19.26 -9.84
N LEU A 128 -15.77 -18.57 -10.98
CA LEU A 128 -14.81 -17.51 -11.33
C LEU A 128 -14.94 -16.28 -10.42
N SER A 129 -16.17 -15.86 -10.09
CA SER A 129 -16.38 -14.78 -9.12
C SER A 129 -15.82 -15.15 -7.74
N ARG A 130 -16.02 -16.39 -7.29
CA ARG A 130 -15.43 -16.88 -6.03
C ARG A 130 -13.92 -16.96 -6.09
N ALA A 131 -13.33 -17.39 -7.22
CA ALA A 131 -11.90 -17.40 -7.41
C ALA A 131 -11.33 -15.98 -7.34
N TYR A 132 -11.90 -15.00 -8.06
CA TYR A 132 -11.52 -13.62 -7.99
C TYR A 132 -11.56 -13.08 -6.55
N LEU A 133 -12.68 -13.23 -5.85
CA LEU A 133 -12.85 -12.77 -4.47
C LEU A 133 -11.88 -13.43 -3.49
N ARG A 134 -11.54 -14.71 -3.71
CA ARG A 134 -10.52 -15.42 -2.94
C ARG A 134 -9.14 -14.81 -3.18
N GLY A 135 -8.78 -14.53 -4.44
CA GLY A 135 -7.53 -13.85 -4.80
C GLY A 135 -7.41 -12.47 -4.16
N GLU A 136 -8.48 -11.67 -4.24
CA GLU A 136 -8.56 -10.36 -3.57
C GLU A 136 -8.39 -10.47 -2.05
N ALA A 137 -9.08 -11.42 -1.42
CA ALA A 137 -8.97 -11.63 0.03
C ALA A 137 -7.55 -12.04 0.45
N ALA A 138 -6.91 -12.90 -0.34
CA ALA A 138 -5.54 -13.31 -0.10
C ALA A 138 -4.56 -12.15 -0.26
N LEU A 139 -4.68 -11.36 -1.33
CA LEU A 139 -3.85 -10.19 -1.61
C LEU A 139 -4.00 -9.09 -0.54
N HIS A 140 -5.24 -8.73 -0.20
CA HIS A 140 -5.53 -7.67 0.77
C HIS A 140 -5.19 -8.05 2.22
N SER A 141 -5.00 -9.34 2.51
CA SER A 141 -4.49 -9.76 3.82
C SER A 141 -3.06 -9.27 4.07
N LEU A 142 -2.33 -8.86 3.03
CA LEU A 142 -0.91 -8.49 3.04
C LEU A 142 -0.03 -9.55 3.70
N ARG A 143 -0.39 -10.82 3.58
CA ARG A 143 0.39 -11.95 4.14
C ARG A 143 1.18 -12.66 3.05
N ARG A 144 2.48 -12.81 3.29
CA ARG A 144 3.39 -13.49 2.34
C ARG A 144 2.99 -14.93 2.06
N ASP A 145 2.52 -15.65 3.07
CA ASP A 145 2.10 -17.06 2.98
C ASP A 145 0.82 -17.25 2.15
N ARG A 146 0.11 -16.15 1.82
CA ARG A 146 -1.08 -16.17 0.97
C ARG A 146 -0.86 -15.70 -0.47
N PHE A 147 0.35 -15.30 -0.83
CA PHE A 147 0.64 -14.81 -2.19
C PHE A 147 0.44 -15.86 -3.27
N ASP A 148 0.80 -17.12 -3.00
CA ASP A 148 0.58 -18.21 -3.96
C ASP A 148 -0.91 -18.58 -4.10
N GLU A 149 -1.70 -18.39 -3.05
CA GLU A 149 -3.16 -18.51 -3.12
C GLU A 149 -3.74 -17.40 -4.02
N ALA A 150 -3.29 -16.16 -3.83
CA ALA A 150 -3.72 -15.02 -4.64
C ALA A 150 -3.37 -15.24 -6.13
N GLU A 151 -2.14 -15.65 -6.44
CA GLU A 151 -1.70 -15.90 -7.82
C GLU A 151 -2.54 -16.97 -8.49
N ARG A 152 -2.69 -18.13 -7.85
CA ARG A 152 -3.51 -19.23 -8.41
C ARG A 152 -4.94 -18.77 -8.67
N ALA A 153 -5.54 -18.06 -7.73
CA ALA A 153 -6.90 -17.59 -7.86
C ALA A 153 -7.07 -16.58 -9.01
N PHE A 154 -6.14 -15.63 -9.19
CA PHE A 154 -6.17 -14.71 -10.32
C PHE A 154 -5.88 -15.39 -11.65
N LEU A 155 -4.95 -16.37 -11.70
CA LEU A 155 -4.65 -17.13 -12.90
C LEU A 155 -5.85 -17.97 -13.34
N ASP A 156 -6.59 -18.62 -12.41
CA ASP A 156 -7.82 -19.35 -12.71
C ASP A 156 -8.83 -18.43 -13.43
N VAL A 157 -8.96 -17.17 -12.95
CA VAL A 157 -9.84 -16.17 -13.58
C VAL A 157 -9.33 -15.77 -14.96
N LEU A 158 -8.01 -15.53 -15.10
CA LEU A 158 -7.41 -15.10 -16.36
C LEU A 158 -7.36 -16.19 -17.41
N HIS A 159 -7.24 -17.46 -17.03
CA HIS A 159 -7.37 -18.59 -17.95
C HIS A 159 -8.77 -18.67 -18.56
N ALA A 160 -9.81 -18.44 -17.75
CA ALA A 160 -11.18 -18.44 -18.23
C ALA A 160 -11.58 -17.13 -18.94
N ASN A 161 -11.04 -16.00 -18.52
CA ASN A 161 -11.27 -14.69 -19.13
C ASN A 161 -9.96 -13.87 -19.14
N PRO A 162 -9.14 -14.00 -20.21
CA PRO A 162 -7.88 -13.25 -20.34
C PRO A 162 -8.03 -11.73 -20.32
N ALA A 163 -9.23 -11.20 -20.59
CA ALA A 163 -9.55 -9.78 -20.59
C ALA A 163 -10.07 -9.27 -19.22
N HIS A 164 -10.07 -10.10 -18.17
CA HIS A 164 -10.59 -9.70 -16.85
C HIS A 164 -9.72 -8.63 -16.19
N VAL A 165 -10.15 -7.36 -16.27
CA VAL A 165 -9.38 -6.17 -15.82
C VAL A 165 -8.95 -6.28 -14.38
N ASN A 166 -9.90 -6.55 -13.46
CA ASN A 166 -9.59 -6.55 -12.03
C ASN A 166 -8.63 -7.69 -11.62
N ALA A 167 -8.68 -8.86 -12.28
CA ALA A 167 -7.72 -9.93 -12.03
C ALA A 167 -6.29 -9.54 -12.51
N ARG A 168 -6.18 -8.79 -13.61
CA ARG A 168 -4.90 -8.24 -14.04
C ARG A 168 -4.37 -7.18 -13.09
N VAL A 169 -5.22 -6.32 -12.55
CA VAL A 169 -4.87 -5.36 -11.49
C VAL A 169 -4.39 -6.11 -10.24
N GLY A 170 -5.09 -7.19 -9.84
CA GLY A 170 -4.68 -8.05 -8.74
C GLY A 170 -3.29 -8.66 -8.96
N MET A 171 -3.03 -9.20 -10.17
CA MET A 171 -1.70 -9.72 -10.53
C MET A 171 -0.62 -8.65 -10.49
N ALA A 172 -0.88 -7.43 -11.00
CA ALA A 172 0.08 -6.33 -10.95
C ALA A 172 0.45 -5.96 -9.50
N ASN A 173 -0.54 -5.81 -8.63
CA ASN A 173 -0.31 -5.52 -7.21
C ASN A 173 0.42 -6.68 -6.51
N LEU A 174 0.11 -7.93 -6.85
CA LEU A 174 0.80 -9.10 -6.29
C LEU A 174 2.28 -9.11 -6.66
N CYS A 175 2.63 -8.85 -7.94
CA CYS A 175 4.01 -8.73 -8.38
C CYS A 175 4.76 -7.65 -7.59
N ALA A 176 4.17 -6.48 -7.42
CA ALA A 176 4.77 -5.39 -6.65
C ALA A 176 4.99 -5.79 -5.18
N LEU A 177 4.00 -6.40 -4.52
CA LEU A 177 4.11 -6.84 -3.12
C LEU A 177 5.10 -7.99 -2.93
N ARG A 178 5.24 -8.91 -3.89
CA ARG A 178 6.27 -9.96 -3.87
C ARG A 178 7.67 -9.36 -3.91
N PHE A 179 7.90 -8.38 -4.77
CA PHE A 179 9.18 -7.68 -4.82
C PHE A 179 9.44 -6.96 -3.49
N ASP A 180 8.51 -6.14 -3.00
CA ASP A 180 8.65 -5.42 -1.73
C ASP A 180 8.95 -6.38 -0.57
N ALA A 181 8.23 -7.50 -0.49
CA ALA A 181 8.45 -8.52 0.54
C ALA A 181 9.83 -9.18 0.44
N SER A 182 10.43 -9.26 -0.75
CA SER A 182 11.74 -9.88 -0.97
C SER A 182 12.92 -9.01 -0.56
N ARG A 183 12.72 -7.69 -0.35
CA ARG A 183 13.80 -6.74 -0.04
C ARG A 183 14.54 -7.02 1.27
N ILE A 184 13.94 -7.80 2.15
CA ILE A 184 14.58 -8.25 3.39
C ILE A 184 15.34 -9.58 3.23
N ASP A 185 15.20 -10.23 2.09
CA ASP A 185 15.84 -11.49 1.77
C ASP A 185 17.18 -11.28 1.03
N ALA A 186 18.00 -12.30 0.94
CA ALA A 186 19.29 -12.24 0.24
C ALA A 186 19.12 -12.05 -1.28
N VAL A 187 18.02 -12.54 -1.84
CA VAL A 187 17.68 -12.46 -3.27
C VAL A 187 16.41 -11.65 -3.43
N TRP A 188 16.51 -10.55 -4.18
CA TRP A 188 15.38 -9.71 -4.52
C TRP A 188 14.71 -10.17 -5.80
N LEU A 189 13.39 -10.22 -5.81
CA LEU A 189 12.59 -10.70 -6.95
C LEU A 189 12.43 -9.59 -8.01
N VAL A 190 13.56 -9.12 -8.56
CA VAL A 190 13.63 -7.97 -9.49
C VAL A 190 12.85 -8.18 -10.81
N GLY A 191 12.49 -9.39 -11.17
CA GLY A 191 11.64 -9.70 -12.32
C GLY A 191 10.15 -9.47 -12.11
N GLU A 192 9.70 -9.35 -10.84
CA GLU A 192 8.28 -9.18 -10.53
C GLU A 192 7.74 -7.81 -10.93
N PRO A 193 8.36 -6.65 -10.62
CA PRO A 193 7.81 -5.35 -11.02
C PRO A 193 7.59 -5.19 -12.53
N PRO A 194 8.51 -5.59 -13.44
CA PRO A 194 8.25 -5.56 -14.87
C PRO A 194 7.06 -6.43 -15.32
N ARG A 195 6.88 -7.63 -14.72
CA ARG A 195 5.67 -8.45 -14.94
C ARG A 195 4.41 -7.69 -14.51
N GLY A 196 4.47 -7.03 -13.36
CA GLY A 196 3.38 -6.21 -12.86
C GLY A 196 3.01 -5.06 -13.80
N VAL A 197 4.01 -4.37 -14.38
CA VAL A 197 3.80 -3.33 -15.41
C VAL A 197 3.03 -3.89 -16.61
N GLN A 198 3.37 -5.08 -17.10
CA GLN A 198 2.67 -5.71 -18.23
C GLN A 198 1.20 -5.99 -17.89
N HIS A 199 0.92 -6.54 -16.71
CA HIS A 199 -0.44 -6.78 -16.25
C HIS A 199 -1.24 -5.47 -16.14
N ALA A 200 -0.67 -4.43 -15.54
CA ALA A 200 -1.32 -3.14 -15.39
C ALA A 200 -1.61 -2.46 -16.74
N ARG A 201 -0.65 -2.45 -17.67
CA ARG A 201 -0.84 -1.92 -19.03
C ARG A 201 -1.95 -2.63 -19.78
N THR A 202 -1.97 -3.98 -19.73
CA THR A 202 -3.07 -4.74 -20.34
C THR A 202 -4.44 -4.42 -19.70
N ALA A 203 -4.47 -4.15 -18.39
CA ALA A 203 -5.71 -3.71 -17.72
C ALA A 203 -6.15 -2.32 -18.22
N ILE A 204 -5.23 -1.37 -18.38
CA ILE A 204 -5.50 -0.02 -18.89
C ILE A 204 -5.98 -0.05 -20.34
N GLU A 205 -5.36 -0.85 -21.22
CA GLU A 205 -5.81 -1.03 -22.61
C GLU A 205 -7.28 -1.47 -22.69
N ARG A 206 -7.75 -2.25 -21.73
CA ARG A 206 -9.13 -2.75 -21.66
C ARG A 206 -10.08 -1.81 -20.92
N ALA A 207 -9.56 -1.03 -19.98
CA ALA A 207 -10.32 -0.11 -19.14
C ALA A 207 -9.52 1.16 -18.84
N PRO A 208 -9.39 2.09 -19.79
CA PRO A 208 -8.57 3.30 -19.65
C PRO A 208 -8.99 4.20 -18.48
N LEU A 209 -10.26 4.11 -18.07
CA LEU A 209 -10.84 4.90 -16.97
C LEU A 209 -10.81 4.18 -15.62
N SER A 210 -10.08 3.06 -15.50
CA SER A 210 -9.93 2.34 -14.23
C SER A 210 -8.83 2.98 -13.37
N GLY A 211 -9.20 3.71 -12.32
CA GLY A 211 -8.26 4.26 -11.35
C GLY A 211 -7.40 3.18 -10.69
N ASP A 212 -7.97 2.00 -10.41
CA ASP A 212 -7.24 0.85 -9.86
C ASP A 212 -6.13 0.35 -10.79
N ALA A 213 -6.37 0.33 -12.12
CA ALA A 213 -5.36 -0.09 -13.10
C ALA A 213 -4.18 0.89 -13.18
N TRP A 214 -4.46 2.21 -13.19
CA TRP A 214 -3.44 3.24 -13.13
C TRP A 214 -2.67 3.24 -11.81
N SER A 215 -3.36 3.04 -10.69
CA SER A 215 -2.73 2.90 -9.37
C SER A 215 -1.79 1.69 -9.30
N ALA A 216 -2.16 0.55 -9.88
CA ALA A 216 -1.30 -0.63 -9.95
C ALA A 216 -0.09 -0.40 -10.87
N LEU A 217 -0.28 0.29 -12.01
CA LEU A 217 0.83 0.68 -12.89
C LEU A 217 1.83 1.55 -12.15
N ALA A 218 1.36 2.59 -11.44
CA ALA A 218 2.20 3.47 -10.64
C ALA A 218 3.07 2.71 -9.63
N PHE A 219 2.49 1.72 -8.96
CA PHE A 219 3.24 0.91 -7.99
C PHE A 219 4.38 0.15 -8.66
N CYS A 220 4.09 -0.56 -9.74
CA CYS A 220 5.08 -1.35 -10.44
C CYS A 220 6.19 -0.47 -11.06
N GLN A 221 5.83 0.67 -11.68
CA GLN A 221 6.79 1.62 -12.26
C GLN A 221 7.71 2.25 -11.21
N PHE A 222 7.18 2.57 -10.03
CA PHE A 222 8.02 3.05 -8.92
C PHE A 222 9.09 2.01 -8.52
N LEU A 223 8.73 0.74 -8.53
CA LEU A 223 9.62 -0.37 -8.16
C LEU A 223 10.60 -0.75 -9.28
N THR A 224 10.32 -0.39 -10.54
CA THR A 224 11.29 -0.49 -11.66
C THR A 224 12.24 0.71 -11.73
N GLY A 225 11.98 1.76 -10.95
CA GLY A 225 12.78 3.00 -10.97
C GLY A 225 12.25 4.09 -11.91
N ASP A 226 11.13 3.87 -12.58
CA ASP A 226 10.46 4.83 -13.48
C ASP A 226 9.64 5.85 -12.65
N ILE A 227 10.35 6.69 -11.88
CA ILE A 227 9.76 7.53 -10.83
C ILE A 227 8.77 8.57 -11.38
N ALA A 228 9.12 9.22 -12.51
CA ALA A 228 8.27 10.25 -13.11
C ALA A 228 6.97 9.67 -13.67
N GLU A 229 7.06 8.54 -14.37
CA GLU A 229 5.92 7.80 -14.91
C GLU A 229 5.02 7.26 -13.80
N ALA A 230 5.63 6.75 -12.72
CA ALA A 230 4.89 6.28 -11.54
C ALA A 230 4.09 7.41 -10.89
N ALA A 231 4.69 8.59 -10.76
CA ALA A 231 4.00 9.76 -10.20
C ALA A 231 2.82 10.19 -11.09
N ALA A 232 3.04 10.28 -12.42
CA ALA A 232 2.00 10.64 -13.38
C ALA A 232 0.82 9.63 -13.38
N ALA A 233 1.13 8.33 -13.35
CA ALA A 233 0.10 7.29 -13.29
C ALA A 233 -0.70 7.34 -11.96
N ALA A 234 -0.03 7.62 -10.83
CA ALA A 234 -0.70 7.77 -9.55
C ALA A 234 -1.60 9.02 -9.51
N GLU A 235 -1.14 10.14 -10.07
CA GLU A 235 -1.96 11.36 -10.19
C GLU A 235 -3.20 11.10 -11.03
N HIS A 236 -3.03 10.44 -12.19
CA HIS A 236 -4.15 10.08 -13.04
C HIS A 236 -5.16 9.16 -12.33
N SER A 237 -4.70 8.21 -11.50
CA SER A 237 -5.59 7.36 -10.71
C SER A 237 -6.42 8.16 -9.70
N VAL A 238 -5.83 9.20 -9.09
CA VAL A 238 -6.52 10.10 -8.15
C VAL A 238 -7.52 10.99 -8.89
N ASP A 239 -7.17 11.49 -10.09
CA ASP A 239 -8.07 12.32 -10.91
C ASP A 239 -9.32 11.52 -11.33
N LEU A 240 -9.15 10.25 -11.67
CA LEU A 240 -10.27 9.36 -12.00
C LEU A 240 -11.16 9.06 -10.79
N GLU A 241 -10.55 8.82 -9.62
CA GLU A 241 -11.27 8.40 -8.41
C GLU A 241 -10.77 9.16 -7.15
N PRO A 242 -11.00 10.49 -7.02
CA PRO A 242 -10.42 11.33 -5.96
C PRO A 242 -10.89 11.00 -4.53
N ASP A 243 -11.92 10.16 -4.38
CA ASP A 243 -12.42 9.74 -3.06
C ASP A 243 -12.02 8.29 -2.73
N ASN A 244 -11.22 7.66 -3.58
CA ASN A 244 -10.65 6.37 -3.30
C ASN A 244 -9.33 6.56 -2.51
N TRP A 245 -9.36 6.31 -1.21
CA TRP A 245 -8.21 6.50 -0.33
C TRP A 245 -6.98 5.66 -0.74
N ARG A 246 -7.17 4.53 -1.43
CA ARG A 246 -6.08 3.67 -1.90
C ARG A 246 -5.25 4.36 -2.98
N HIS A 247 -5.87 5.19 -3.82
CA HIS A 247 -5.14 5.97 -4.83
C HIS A 247 -4.31 7.07 -4.17
N TRP A 248 -4.81 7.70 -3.12
CA TRP A 248 -4.04 8.64 -2.32
C TRP A 248 -2.89 7.96 -1.55
N LEU A 249 -3.10 6.72 -1.05
CA LEU A 249 -2.03 5.91 -0.49
C LEU A 249 -0.94 5.67 -1.54
N ARG A 250 -1.33 5.28 -2.76
CA ARG A 250 -0.40 5.03 -3.86
C ARG A 250 0.35 6.29 -4.26
N LEU A 251 -0.35 7.41 -4.45
CA LEU A 251 0.27 8.70 -4.74
C LEU A 251 1.27 9.09 -3.65
N GLY A 252 0.91 8.95 -2.38
CA GLY A 252 1.83 9.21 -1.27
C GLY A 252 3.02 8.25 -1.24
N TYR A 253 2.84 6.99 -1.66
CA TYR A 253 3.93 6.00 -1.71
C TYR A 253 4.96 6.33 -2.78
N VAL A 254 4.52 6.71 -4.00
CA VAL A 254 5.41 6.99 -5.14
C VAL A 254 5.93 8.44 -5.16
N SER A 255 5.36 9.34 -4.37
CA SER A 255 5.76 10.74 -4.26
C SER A 255 6.66 11.00 -3.05
N TRP A 256 7.28 12.18 -3.02
CA TRP A 256 8.07 12.66 -1.89
C TRP A 256 7.79 14.13 -1.60
N GLY A 257 8.29 14.65 -0.47
CA GLY A 257 8.13 16.05 -0.10
C GLY A 257 6.67 16.45 0.20
N GLU A 258 6.31 17.66 -0.15
CA GLU A 258 4.98 18.22 0.16
C GLU A 258 3.84 17.41 -0.48
N LYS A 259 4.02 16.91 -1.70
CA LYS A 259 3.02 16.07 -2.38
C LYS A 259 2.67 14.83 -1.56
N ARG A 260 3.66 14.16 -0.96
CA ARG A 260 3.47 13.01 -0.09
C ARG A 260 2.69 13.37 1.18
N ILE A 261 3.01 14.50 1.81
CA ILE A 261 2.30 15.00 2.99
C ILE A 261 0.83 15.29 2.65
N GLN A 262 0.57 15.96 1.52
CA GLN A 262 -0.79 16.27 1.07
C GLN A 262 -1.59 15.01 0.77
N ALA A 263 -0.98 14.03 0.11
CA ALA A 263 -1.60 12.73 -0.14
C ALA A 263 -1.96 12.02 1.19
N GLY A 264 -1.05 11.98 2.15
CA GLY A 264 -1.30 11.42 3.48
C GLY A 264 -2.44 12.14 4.22
N ARG A 265 -2.46 13.48 4.20
CA ARG A 265 -3.53 14.28 4.80
C ARG A 265 -4.90 14.04 4.12
N LYS A 266 -4.92 13.93 2.80
CA LYS A 266 -6.16 13.63 2.06
C LYS A 266 -6.64 12.21 2.38
N MET A 267 -5.71 11.24 2.45
CA MET A 267 -6.02 9.88 2.86
C MET A 267 -6.67 9.85 4.25
N LEU A 268 -6.12 10.55 5.25
CA LEU A 268 -6.69 10.62 6.61
C LEU A 268 -8.12 11.17 6.65
N ARG A 269 -8.46 12.11 5.75
CA ARG A 269 -9.83 12.63 5.63
C ARG A 269 -10.80 11.61 5.04
N LEU A 270 -10.32 10.73 4.17
CA LEU A 270 -11.15 9.71 3.51
C LEU A 270 -11.24 8.43 4.34
N TYR A 271 -10.09 8.02 4.89
CA TYR A 271 -9.95 6.80 5.67
C TYR A 271 -8.79 6.95 6.68
N PRO A 272 -9.04 6.86 7.99
CA PRO A 272 -8.04 7.09 9.02
C PRO A 272 -7.09 5.88 9.17
N ALA A 273 -6.42 5.50 8.09
CA ALA A 273 -5.46 4.40 8.10
C ALA A 273 -4.11 4.84 8.65
N PRO A 274 -3.47 4.03 9.52
CA PRO A 274 -2.16 4.34 10.10
C PRO A 274 -1.06 4.57 9.07
N PHE A 275 -1.12 3.96 7.88
CA PHE A 275 -0.16 4.21 6.79
C PHE A 275 -0.04 5.68 6.38
N ALA A 276 -1.11 6.46 6.53
CA ALA A 276 -1.05 7.89 6.23
C ALA A 276 -0.09 8.63 7.18
N TYR A 277 -0.08 8.26 8.45
CA TYR A 277 0.86 8.83 9.44
C TYR A 277 2.30 8.43 9.12
N TRP A 278 2.52 7.21 8.63
CA TRP A 278 3.84 6.77 8.18
C TRP A 278 4.36 7.60 7.00
N LEU A 279 3.51 7.88 5.99
CA LEU A 279 3.84 8.73 4.85
C LEU A 279 4.25 10.14 5.30
N ILE A 280 3.47 10.74 6.19
CA ILE A 280 3.72 12.10 6.69
C ILE A 280 4.99 12.13 7.55
N ALA A 281 5.11 11.22 8.50
CA ALA A 281 6.22 11.20 9.47
C ALA A 281 7.58 10.99 8.78
N THR A 282 7.69 10.07 7.82
CA THR A 282 8.95 9.83 7.10
C THR A 282 9.41 11.05 6.32
N THR A 283 8.49 11.82 5.74
CA THR A 283 8.82 13.08 5.06
C THR A 283 9.28 14.16 6.05
N LEU A 284 8.59 14.30 7.20
CA LEU A 284 8.98 15.24 8.25
C LEU A 284 10.36 14.91 8.82
N ILE A 285 10.68 13.62 8.99
CA ILE A 285 12.02 13.17 9.40
C ILE A 285 13.06 13.59 8.35
N GLY A 286 12.79 13.37 7.06
CA GLY A 286 13.66 13.82 5.98
C GLY A 286 13.88 15.34 5.95
N ARG A 287 12.87 16.12 6.34
CA ARG A 287 12.99 17.58 6.54
C ARG A 287 13.77 17.98 7.81
N GLY A 288 14.02 17.04 8.72
CA GLY A 288 14.60 17.30 10.03
C GLY A 288 13.61 17.89 11.05
N LEU A 289 12.31 17.84 10.77
CA LEU A 289 11.24 18.37 11.64
C LEU A 289 10.82 17.30 12.66
N LEU A 290 11.74 16.93 13.55
CA LEU A 290 11.60 15.77 14.43
C LEU A 290 10.49 15.93 15.47
N GLU A 291 10.28 17.12 16.03
CA GLU A 291 9.18 17.37 16.98
C GLU A 291 7.81 17.20 16.30
N THR A 292 7.64 17.81 15.12
CA THR A 292 6.41 17.66 14.33
C THR A 292 6.17 16.19 13.92
N ALA A 293 7.25 15.46 13.61
CA ALA A 293 7.16 14.03 13.33
C ALA A 293 6.70 13.24 14.56
N LEU A 294 7.16 13.58 15.78
CA LEU A 294 6.68 12.93 17.02
C LEU A 294 5.21 13.18 17.29
N ASP A 295 4.69 14.39 17.03
CA ASP A 295 3.25 14.66 17.17
C ASP A 295 2.42 13.80 16.23
N VAL A 296 2.81 13.72 14.95
CA VAL A 296 2.17 12.86 13.95
C VAL A 296 2.26 11.39 14.35
N LEU A 297 3.41 10.94 14.86
CA LEU A 297 3.63 9.55 15.26
C LEU A 297 2.88 9.18 16.53
N ARG A 298 2.61 10.11 17.44
CA ARG A 298 1.75 9.85 18.61
C ARG A 298 0.36 9.41 18.17
N ASP A 299 -0.26 10.18 17.26
CA ASP A 299 -1.59 9.88 16.74
C ASP A 299 -1.58 8.61 15.87
N GLY A 300 -0.51 8.43 15.10
CA GLY A 300 -0.30 7.23 14.29
C GLY A 300 -0.17 5.95 15.11
N CYS A 301 0.60 5.97 16.21
CA CYS A 301 0.73 4.84 17.13
C CYS A 301 -0.61 4.47 17.77
N ALA A 302 -1.40 5.46 18.21
CA ALA A 302 -2.73 5.22 18.75
C ALA A 302 -3.66 4.57 17.70
N ALA A 303 -3.57 5.00 16.44
CA ALA A 303 -4.31 4.39 15.34
C ALA A 303 -3.84 2.95 15.06
N GLN A 304 -2.54 2.66 15.07
CA GLN A 304 -1.97 1.32 14.92
C GLN A 304 -2.45 0.39 16.04
N ASP A 305 -2.36 0.82 17.28
CA ASP A 305 -2.82 0.03 18.45
C ASP A 305 -4.32 -0.28 18.36
N SER A 306 -5.12 0.68 17.91
CA SER A 306 -6.56 0.47 17.69
C SER A 306 -6.85 -0.55 16.59
N GLN A 307 -6.04 -0.65 15.56
CA GLN A 307 -6.19 -1.66 14.50
C GLN A 307 -5.83 -3.06 14.98
N VAL A 308 -4.76 -3.21 15.75
CA VAL A 308 -4.37 -4.49 16.35
C VAL A 308 -5.50 -5.04 17.22
N SER A 309 -6.11 -4.20 18.07
CA SER A 309 -7.21 -4.60 18.94
C SER A 309 -8.50 -4.98 18.18
N ARG A 310 -8.70 -4.48 16.96
CA ARG A 310 -9.87 -4.75 16.11
C ARG A 310 -9.63 -5.86 15.07
N GLN A 311 -8.46 -6.50 15.05
CA GLN A 311 -8.08 -7.51 14.06
C GLN A 311 -8.30 -7.03 12.62
N SER A 312 -7.85 -5.82 12.31
CA SER A 312 -7.99 -5.22 10.98
C SER A 312 -7.39 -6.11 9.89
N THR A 313 -8.08 -6.21 8.76
CA THR A 313 -7.58 -6.94 7.58
C THR A 313 -6.44 -6.23 6.84
N PHE A 314 -6.19 -4.96 7.15
CA PHE A 314 -5.10 -4.17 6.59
C PHE A 314 -4.29 -3.50 7.73
N PRO A 315 -3.59 -4.30 8.57
CA PRO A 315 -2.87 -3.75 9.70
C PRO A 315 -1.65 -2.97 9.22
N ALA A 316 -1.51 -1.74 9.69
CA ALA A 316 -0.27 -1.00 9.57
C ALA A 316 0.69 -1.37 10.69
N MET A 317 1.97 -1.21 10.43
CA MET A 317 3.07 -1.44 11.37
C MET A 317 4.18 -0.42 11.15
N GLY A 318 5.12 -0.36 12.05
CA GLY A 318 6.30 0.50 11.93
C GLY A 318 6.13 1.91 12.52
N LEU A 319 4.98 2.27 13.09
CA LEU A 319 4.80 3.60 13.68
C LEU A 319 5.48 3.73 15.03
N HIS A 320 5.42 2.72 15.88
CA HIS A 320 6.23 2.68 17.11
C HIS A 320 7.73 2.61 16.81
N PHE A 321 8.13 1.87 15.75
CA PHE A 321 9.51 1.86 15.27
C PHE A 321 9.98 3.27 14.87
N LEU A 322 9.24 3.98 14.01
CA LEU A 322 9.58 5.35 13.62
C LEU A 322 9.62 6.29 14.84
N ARG A 323 8.66 6.18 15.75
CA ARG A 323 8.64 6.97 16.98
C ARG A 323 9.89 6.70 17.82
N GLY A 324 10.29 5.44 17.97
CA GLY A 324 11.51 5.07 18.68
C GLY A 324 12.76 5.63 18.04
N LEU A 325 12.88 5.63 16.70
CA LEU A 325 14.02 6.25 16.00
C LEU A 325 14.12 7.76 16.30
N VAL A 326 13.00 8.48 16.23
CA VAL A 326 12.96 9.92 16.49
C VAL A 326 13.31 10.21 17.96
N LEU A 327 12.77 9.47 18.92
CA LEU A 327 13.10 9.58 20.33
C LEU A 327 14.59 9.33 20.59
N GLY A 328 15.18 8.32 19.94
CA GLY A 328 16.60 8.00 20.02
C GLY A 328 17.50 9.10 19.44
N ALA A 329 17.07 9.77 18.36
CA ALA A 329 17.75 10.93 17.79
C ALA A 329 17.74 12.16 18.74
N GLN A 330 16.69 12.27 19.57
CA GLN A 330 16.57 13.30 20.62
C GLN A 330 17.25 12.88 21.94
N ASN A 331 18.06 11.83 21.94
CA ASN A 331 18.73 11.27 23.09
C ASN A 331 17.81 10.71 24.20
N ARG A 332 16.53 10.46 23.91
CA ARG A 332 15.55 9.81 24.79
C ARG A 332 15.63 8.30 24.63
N VAL A 333 16.77 7.72 25.01
CA VAL A 333 17.15 6.35 24.63
C VAL A 333 16.27 5.30 25.31
N GLU A 334 15.81 5.50 26.55
CA GLU A 334 14.91 4.57 27.24
C GLU A 334 13.52 4.56 26.57
N ASP A 335 12.94 5.75 26.34
CA ASP A 335 11.66 5.87 25.63
C ASP A 335 11.73 5.25 24.22
N ALA A 336 12.90 5.39 23.57
CA ALA A 336 13.14 4.79 22.26
C ALA A 336 13.17 3.26 22.33
N ALA A 337 13.83 2.69 23.33
CA ALA A 337 13.88 1.24 23.55
C ALA A 337 12.48 0.67 23.88
N ASP A 338 11.68 1.37 24.67
CA ASP A 338 10.30 1.00 24.99
C ASP A 338 9.42 1.01 23.73
N ALA A 339 9.57 2.01 22.85
CA ALA A 339 8.85 2.07 21.60
C ALA A 339 9.21 0.90 20.67
N MET A 340 10.50 0.50 20.60
CA MET A 340 10.91 -0.70 19.84
C MET A 340 10.30 -1.98 20.40
N THR A 341 10.30 -2.11 21.72
CA THR A 341 9.72 -3.27 22.42
C THR A 341 8.23 -3.37 22.14
N ARG A 342 7.51 -2.23 22.15
CA ARG A 342 6.09 -2.19 21.83
C ARG A 342 5.81 -2.59 20.40
N GLU A 343 6.59 -2.09 19.42
CA GLU A 343 6.47 -2.53 18.02
C GLU A 343 6.65 -4.05 17.91
N LEU A 344 7.74 -4.58 18.45
CA LEU A 344 8.05 -6.02 18.42
C LEU A 344 6.97 -6.90 19.03
N SER A 345 6.27 -6.43 20.07
CA SER A 345 5.22 -7.18 20.75
C SER A 345 3.93 -7.31 19.94
N SER A 346 3.70 -6.44 18.96
CA SER A 346 2.49 -6.38 18.15
C SER A 346 2.65 -6.89 16.72
N LEU A 347 3.89 -7.23 16.30
CA LEU A 347 4.18 -7.61 14.93
C LEU A 347 3.70 -9.02 14.56
N ASP A 348 3.01 -9.12 13.43
CA ASP A 348 2.79 -10.39 12.73
C ASP A 348 3.88 -10.59 11.66
N HIS A 349 4.79 -11.52 11.88
CA HIS A 349 5.89 -11.85 10.96
C HIS A 349 5.41 -12.42 9.61
N GLY A 350 4.17 -12.87 9.50
CA GLY A 350 3.56 -13.29 8.24
C GLY A 350 3.18 -12.14 7.32
N GLN A 351 3.05 -10.93 7.84
CA GLN A 351 2.79 -9.72 7.08
C GLN A 351 3.96 -9.35 6.15
N VAL A 352 3.65 -8.71 5.01
CA VAL A 352 4.63 -8.30 3.98
C VAL A 352 5.82 -7.57 4.58
N TYR A 353 5.58 -6.59 5.43
CA TYR A 353 6.61 -5.76 6.05
C TYR A 353 6.98 -6.20 7.48
N GLY A 354 6.33 -7.25 8.00
CA GLY A 354 6.48 -7.67 9.40
C GLY A 354 7.92 -8.07 9.75
N ARG A 355 8.57 -8.83 8.88
CA ARG A 355 9.97 -9.25 9.09
C ARG A 355 10.95 -8.07 8.98
N GLU A 356 10.73 -7.16 8.02
CA GLU A 356 11.57 -5.95 7.85
C GLU A 356 11.45 -5.05 9.08
N CYS A 357 10.23 -4.79 9.53
CA CYS A 357 9.98 -4.00 10.72
C CYS A 357 10.57 -4.63 11.99
N ALA A 358 10.43 -5.95 12.16
CA ALA A 358 11.02 -6.67 13.29
C ALA A 358 12.55 -6.60 13.29
N ALA A 359 13.19 -6.90 12.14
CA ALA A 359 14.65 -6.85 12.04
C ALA A 359 15.21 -5.44 12.28
N SER A 360 14.53 -4.42 11.73
CA SER A 360 14.90 -3.01 11.92
C SER A 360 14.69 -2.55 13.37
N SER A 361 13.62 -3.01 14.04
CA SER A 361 13.37 -2.70 15.45
C SER A 361 14.40 -3.36 16.37
N TRP A 362 14.76 -4.63 16.11
CA TRP A 362 15.84 -5.31 16.83
C TRP A 362 17.20 -4.64 16.60
N TYR A 363 17.50 -4.21 15.35
CA TYR A 363 18.71 -3.46 15.04
C TYR A 363 18.76 -2.14 15.83
N ALA A 364 17.68 -1.36 15.81
CA ALA A 364 17.62 -0.10 16.53
C ALA A 364 17.77 -0.30 18.06
N LEU A 365 17.12 -1.34 18.61
CA LEU A 365 17.27 -1.70 20.02
C LEU A 365 18.73 -2.05 20.35
N GLY A 366 19.41 -2.83 19.51
CA GLY A 366 20.83 -3.14 19.64
C GLY A 366 21.72 -1.89 19.61
N ALA A 367 21.40 -0.95 18.71
CA ALA A 367 22.09 0.33 18.63
C ALA A 367 21.90 1.18 19.91
N PHE A 368 20.67 1.24 20.45
CA PHE A 368 20.40 1.94 21.71
C PHE A 368 21.11 1.28 22.90
N ARG A 369 21.12 -0.04 22.99
CA ARG A 369 21.87 -0.78 24.02
C ARG A 369 23.38 -0.55 23.89
N THR A 370 23.93 -0.41 22.69
CA THR A 370 25.32 -0.03 22.46
C THR A 370 25.62 1.36 23.03
N ARG A 371 24.75 2.35 22.80
CA ARG A 371 24.88 3.71 23.35
C ARG A 371 24.82 3.73 24.90
N GLN A 372 24.04 2.81 25.50
CA GLN A 372 23.94 2.61 26.94
C GLN A 372 25.12 1.78 27.51
N ARG A 373 26.09 1.36 26.70
CA ARG A 373 27.22 0.48 27.08
C ARG A 373 26.75 -0.93 27.56
N ARG A 374 25.56 -1.34 27.20
CA ARG A 374 24.98 -2.67 27.51
C ARG A 374 25.32 -3.65 26.38
N HIS A 375 26.61 -4.05 26.29
CA HIS A 375 27.14 -4.77 25.13
C HIS A 375 26.49 -6.15 24.93
N ALA A 376 26.27 -6.93 25.98
CA ALA A 376 25.63 -8.24 25.90
C ALA A 376 24.18 -8.15 25.37
N ASP A 377 23.44 -7.14 25.85
CA ASP A 377 22.06 -6.90 25.38
C ASP A 377 22.02 -6.43 23.92
N ALA A 378 23.02 -5.63 23.51
CA ALA A 378 23.15 -5.18 22.12
C ALA A 378 23.43 -6.36 21.18
N GLU A 379 24.36 -7.26 21.55
CA GLU A 379 24.67 -8.47 20.79
C GLU A 379 23.45 -9.39 20.66
N SER A 380 22.69 -9.59 21.75
CA SER A 380 21.46 -10.35 21.75
C SER A 380 20.41 -9.74 20.80
N ALA A 381 20.24 -8.42 20.82
CA ALA A 381 19.30 -7.73 19.93
C ALA A 381 19.71 -7.85 18.46
N PHE A 382 21.00 -7.68 18.13
CA PHE A 382 21.51 -7.91 16.78
C PHE A 382 21.37 -9.36 16.32
N ALA A 383 21.56 -10.33 17.20
CA ALA A 383 21.34 -11.74 16.90
C ALA A 383 19.87 -12.02 16.57
N ASN A 384 18.92 -11.44 17.34
CA ASN A 384 17.49 -11.54 17.07
C ASN A 384 17.12 -10.92 15.71
N ALA A 385 17.71 -9.77 15.34
CA ALA A 385 17.50 -9.18 14.03
C ALA A 385 17.90 -10.13 12.90
N LEU A 386 19.04 -10.83 13.02
CA LEU A 386 19.51 -11.80 12.02
C LEU A 386 18.74 -13.12 12.03
N THR A 387 18.16 -13.51 13.16
CA THR A 387 17.23 -14.66 13.22
C THR A 387 15.98 -14.38 12.38
N VAL A 388 15.45 -13.17 12.43
CA VAL A 388 14.29 -12.74 11.65
C VAL A 388 14.65 -12.53 10.18
N ALA A 389 15.79 -11.87 9.92
CA ALA A 389 16.24 -11.48 8.58
C ALA A 389 17.77 -11.61 8.46
N PRO A 390 18.29 -12.80 8.06
CA PRO A 390 19.73 -13.03 7.95
C PRO A 390 20.46 -12.06 7.00
N ALA A 391 19.76 -11.52 6.01
CA ALA A 391 20.30 -10.55 5.05
C ALA A 391 20.17 -9.08 5.48
N HIS A 392 19.69 -8.78 6.70
CA HIS A 392 19.50 -7.39 7.16
C HIS A 392 20.82 -6.62 7.15
N LEU A 393 20.93 -5.64 6.25
CA LEU A 393 22.19 -4.95 5.91
C LEU A 393 22.82 -4.25 7.12
N SER A 394 22.05 -3.42 7.81
CA SER A 394 22.55 -2.63 8.95
C SER A 394 23.02 -3.51 10.10
N THR A 395 22.33 -4.60 10.40
CA THR A 395 22.74 -5.56 11.44
C THR A 395 24.01 -6.32 11.06
N ASN A 396 24.12 -6.79 9.81
CA ASN A 396 25.33 -7.45 9.31
C ASN A 396 26.53 -6.49 9.42
N ALA A 397 26.36 -5.23 9.03
CA ALA A 397 27.42 -4.20 9.16
C ALA A 397 27.78 -3.93 10.63
N ALA A 398 26.79 -3.81 11.53
CA ALA A 398 27.02 -3.58 12.95
C ALA A 398 27.83 -4.72 13.62
N LEU A 399 27.68 -5.94 13.11
CA LEU A 399 28.45 -7.13 13.57
C LEU A 399 29.76 -7.34 12.79
N GLY A 400 30.16 -6.41 11.93
CA GLY A 400 31.40 -6.54 11.12
C GLY A 400 31.32 -7.59 10.03
N ARG A 401 30.14 -8.07 9.66
CA ARG A 401 29.97 -9.06 8.60
C ARG A 401 30.06 -8.43 7.21
N ARG A 402 30.43 -9.22 6.23
CA ARG A 402 30.57 -8.76 4.85
C ARG A 402 29.20 -8.34 4.27
N LEU A 403 29.17 -7.15 3.69
CA LEU A 403 28.02 -6.64 2.94
C LEU A 403 28.14 -7.03 1.46
N PRO A 404 27.01 -7.10 0.73
CA PRO A 404 27.03 -7.36 -0.71
C PRO A 404 27.81 -6.27 -1.45
N SER A 405 28.50 -6.68 -2.52
CA SER A 405 29.06 -5.72 -3.49
C SER A 405 27.94 -5.33 -4.46
N VAL A 406 27.68 -4.03 -4.58
CA VAL A 406 26.61 -3.50 -5.42
C VAL A 406 27.14 -2.39 -6.32
N GLY A 407 26.68 -2.34 -7.57
CA GLY A 407 26.92 -1.21 -8.49
C GLY A 407 26.08 0.00 -8.13
N GLY A 408 26.37 1.15 -8.79
CA GLY A 408 25.62 2.40 -8.54
C GLY A 408 24.13 2.32 -8.89
N ASP A 409 23.78 1.53 -9.90
CA ASP A 409 22.39 1.34 -10.37
C ASP A 409 21.62 0.24 -9.58
N ASP A 410 22.30 -0.45 -8.65
CA ASP A 410 21.64 -1.46 -7.82
C ASP A 410 20.67 -0.78 -6.84
N PRO A 411 19.40 -1.18 -6.77
CA PRO A 411 18.42 -0.58 -5.87
C PRO A 411 18.83 -0.69 -4.39
N ARG A 412 19.76 -1.56 -4.04
CA ARG A 412 20.33 -1.70 -2.69
C ARG A 412 21.45 -0.70 -2.39
N ALA A 413 21.95 0.05 -3.38
CA ALA A 413 23.18 0.87 -3.24
C ALA A 413 23.12 1.83 -2.05
N VAL A 414 22.01 2.58 -1.90
CA VAL A 414 21.82 3.53 -0.77
C VAL A 414 21.76 2.79 0.57
N GLY A 415 21.05 1.66 0.64
CA GLY A 415 20.97 0.83 1.85
C GLY A 415 22.30 0.23 2.26
N VAL A 416 23.08 -0.26 1.30
CA VAL A 416 24.45 -0.77 1.54
C VAL A 416 25.38 0.35 1.99
N ALA A 417 25.30 1.54 1.39
CA ALA A 417 26.06 2.70 1.79
C ALA A 417 25.71 3.16 3.21
N MET A 418 24.42 3.15 3.58
CA MET A 418 23.97 3.45 4.94
C MET A 418 24.56 2.45 5.95
N ALA A 419 24.45 1.16 5.67
CA ALA A 419 24.97 0.12 6.54
C ALA A 419 26.49 0.24 6.75
N ARG A 420 27.26 0.56 5.69
CA ARG A 420 28.71 0.85 5.76
C ARG A 420 28.99 2.10 6.58
N ALA A 421 28.21 3.17 6.36
CA ALA A 421 28.36 4.42 7.09
C ALA A 421 28.09 4.23 8.60
N ALA A 422 27.08 3.47 8.97
CA ALA A 422 26.79 3.12 10.36
C ALA A 422 27.93 2.35 11.02
N ALA A 423 28.54 1.39 10.32
CA ALA A 423 29.71 0.65 10.81
C ALA A 423 30.95 1.55 10.98
N LEU A 424 31.19 2.45 10.03
CA LEU A 424 32.30 3.42 10.11
C LEU A 424 32.09 4.44 11.25
N ALA A 425 30.89 4.97 11.41
CA ALA A 425 30.55 5.89 12.49
C ALA A 425 30.76 5.24 13.87
N ARG A 426 30.34 3.97 14.02
CA ARG A 426 30.61 3.17 15.23
C ARG A 426 32.11 2.99 15.52
N ALA A 427 32.94 2.94 14.47
CA ALA A 427 34.40 2.90 14.59
C ALA A 427 35.06 4.30 14.77
N GLY A 428 34.29 5.37 14.98
CA GLY A 428 34.75 6.73 15.12
C GLY A 428 35.14 7.43 13.79
N ARG A 429 34.92 6.78 12.65
CA ARG A 429 35.30 7.28 11.30
C ARG A 429 34.17 8.06 10.65
N HIS A 430 33.66 9.10 11.33
CA HIS A 430 32.49 9.86 10.91
C HIS A 430 32.66 10.56 9.55
N GLY A 431 33.89 11.08 9.27
CA GLY A 431 34.18 11.70 7.96
C GLY A 431 34.08 10.76 6.78
N ASP A 432 34.63 9.54 6.91
CA ASP A 432 34.49 8.50 5.88
C ASP A 432 33.04 8.03 5.73
N ALA A 433 32.32 7.90 6.84
CA ALA A 433 30.91 7.55 6.85
C ALA A 433 30.07 8.56 6.07
N ALA A 434 30.26 9.85 6.35
CA ALA A 434 29.53 10.94 5.68
C ALA A 434 29.86 11.03 4.19
N ARG A 435 31.13 10.84 3.82
CA ARG A 435 31.56 10.83 2.42
C ARG A 435 30.86 9.69 1.65
N ILE A 436 30.99 8.45 2.10
CA ILE A 436 30.42 7.27 1.41
C ILE A 436 28.90 7.38 1.29
N TYR A 437 28.24 7.77 2.36
CA TYR A 437 26.78 7.86 2.33
C TYR A 437 26.28 9.08 1.52
N GLY A 438 26.95 10.21 1.66
CA GLY A 438 26.64 11.42 0.88
C GLY A 438 26.80 11.22 -0.62
N GLU A 439 27.84 10.49 -1.05
CA GLU A 439 28.01 10.11 -2.46
C GLU A 439 26.83 9.24 -2.95
N ALA A 440 26.45 8.22 -2.21
CA ALA A 440 25.34 7.34 -2.56
C ALA A 440 23.98 8.07 -2.60
N VAL A 441 23.73 8.97 -1.64
CA VAL A 441 22.51 9.80 -1.62
C VAL A 441 22.47 10.70 -2.87
N ARG A 442 23.57 11.37 -3.21
CA ARG A 442 23.64 12.27 -4.38
C ARG A 442 23.44 11.51 -5.69
N ALA A 443 24.02 10.32 -5.81
CA ALA A 443 23.91 9.48 -7.01
C ALA A 443 22.52 8.86 -7.20
N SER A 444 21.74 8.73 -6.12
CA SER A 444 20.41 8.10 -6.20
C SER A 444 19.39 8.99 -6.90
N SER A 445 18.63 8.40 -7.84
CA SER A 445 17.47 9.02 -8.49
C SER A 445 16.22 9.05 -7.58
N LEU A 446 16.20 8.25 -6.49
CA LEU A 446 15.06 8.22 -5.57
C LEU A 446 14.97 9.53 -4.77
N PRO A 447 13.85 10.26 -4.84
CA PRO A 447 13.67 11.50 -4.09
C PRO A 447 13.77 11.29 -2.57
N SER A 448 13.35 10.13 -2.09
CA SER A 448 13.38 9.74 -0.67
C SER A 448 14.75 9.24 -0.19
N ALA A 449 15.75 9.16 -1.07
CA ALA A 449 17.06 8.62 -0.67
C ALA A 449 17.63 9.37 0.54
N GLY A 450 17.97 8.63 1.56
CA GLY A 450 18.64 9.18 2.75
C GLY A 450 17.74 9.69 3.87
N TRP A 451 16.41 9.70 3.72
CA TRP A 451 15.48 10.27 4.69
C TRP A 451 15.70 9.82 6.14
N ILE A 452 16.16 8.59 6.34
CA ILE A 452 16.37 7.98 7.66
C ILE A 452 17.65 8.49 8.37
N LEU A 453 18.57 9.16 7.66
CA LEU A 453 19.85 9.59 8.21
C LEU A 453 19.68 10.39 9.50
N ALA A 454 18.73 11.31 9.54
CA ALA A 454 18.51 12.18 10.70
C ALA A 454 18.20 11.41 12.00
N VAL A 455 17.73 10.17 11.88
CA VAL A 455 17.29 9.32 12.99
C VAL A 455 18.05 7.98 13.06
N GLU A 456 19.10 7.80 12.26
CA GLU A 456 19.87 6.55 12.25
C GLU A 456 20.60 6.35 13.60
N PRO A 457 20.33 5.27 14.34
CA PRO A 457 20.67 5.18 15.76
C PRO A 457 22.16 4.93 16.04
N LEU A 458 22.96 4.40 15.08
CA LEU A 458 24.42 4.22 15.22
C LEU A 458 25.22 5.42 14.70
N ILE A 459 24.66 6.21 13.75
CA ILE A 459 25.35 7.38 13.20
C ILE A 459 25.21 8.59 14.13
N VAL A 460 24.00 8.83 14.65
CA VAL A 460 23.67 9.96 15.52
C VAL A 460 24.19 11.30 14.94
N PRO A 461 23.68 11.78 13.80
CA PRO A 461 24.24 12.95 13.11
C PRO A 461 24.31 14.21 13.98
N ALA A 462 23.38 14.35 14.94
CA ALA A 462 23.35 15.46 15.89
C ALA A 462 24.60 15.55 16.80
N ALA A 463 25.34 14.45 16.99
CA ALA A 463 26.59 14.43 17.74
C ALA A 463 27.78 14.95 16.92
N HIS A 464 27.65 15.00 15.59
CA HIS A 464 28.71 15.44 14.65
C HIS A 464 28.10 16.33 13.56
N PRO A 465 27.49 17.48 13.92
CA PRO A 465 26.67 18.28 12.99
C PRO A 465 27.44 18.75 11.76
N ASP A 466 28.67 19.21 11.94
CA ASP A 466 29.49 19.72 10.83
C ASP A 466 29.84 18.65 9.80
N VAL A 467 30.06 17.42 10.26
CA VAL A 467 30.38 16.27 9.39
C VAL A 467 29.21 15.87 8.48
N TRP A 468 27.98 15.99 8.97
CA TRP A 468 26.77 15.55 8.28
C TRP A 468 25.99 16.69 7.62
N ALA A 469 26.43 17.96 7.79
CA ALA A 469 25.71 19.15 7.34
C ALA A 469 25.32 19.08 5.86
N ASP A 470 26.26 18.81 4.99
CA ASP A 470 26.03 18.77 3.53
C ASP A 470 25.07 17.67 3.12
N THR A 471 25.23 16.45 3.68
CA THR A 471 24.33 15.33 3.36
C THR A 471 22.92 15.60 3.85
N LEU A 472 22.76 16.13 5.07
CA LEU A 472 21.45 16.50 5.61
C LEU A 472 20.82 17.66 4.82
N ALA A 473 21.59 18.62 4.33
CA ALA A 473 21.09 19.70 3.48
C ALA A 473 20.49 19.17 2.17
N VAL A 474 21.19 18.25 1.50
CA VAL A 474 20.67 17.58 0.28
C VAL A 474 19.36 16.83 0.57
N ILE A 475 19.28 16.08 1.67
CA ILE A 475 18.07 15.34 2.06
C ILE A 475 16.91 16.29 2.34
N ARG A 476 17.16 17.38 3.10
CA ARG A 476 16.13 18.40 3.39
C ARG A 476 15.62 19.07 2.13
N GLN A 477 16.52 19.45 1.22
CA GLN A 477 16.15 20.04 -0.06
C GLN A 477 15.26 19.11 -0.90
N ARG A 478 15.59 17.82 -0.97
CA ARG A 478 14.76 16.82 -1.66
C ARG A 478 13.40 16.60 -0.98
N SER A 479 13.32 16.84 0.32
CA SER A 479 12.11 16.60 1.14
C SER A 479 11.21 17.85 1.24
N ALA A 480 11.65 19.01 0.74
CA ALA A 480 10.86 20.24 0.72
C ALA A 480 9.66 20.12 -0.22
#